data_673122599d26b2b7365f23e74a6901bf
#
_entry.id   673122599d26b2b7365f23e74a6901bf
#
_cell.length_a   1.000
_cell.length_b   1.000
_cell.length_c   1.000
_cell.angle_alpha   90.00
_cell.angle_beta   90.00
_cell.angle_gamma   90.00
#
_symmetry.space_group_name_H-M   'P 1'
#
loop_
_entity.id
_entity.type
_entity.pdbx_description
1 polymer ?
#
loop_
_entity_poly.entity_id
_entity_poly.type
_entity_poly.pdbx_seq_one_letter_code
_entity_poly.pdbx_strand_id
1 'polypeptide(L)'
;MQRLKDKILSEGKYLGKGILKVDSFMNHQIDAHLMKEVGEEFANRFKGLGTTRILTAETSGIAPALSAALTLDVPLVFARKNKPVTMADNPYKEAAQSHTHGKTLELIVSPEYLSSSDRVFILDDFLASAKTIKAL
;
A
#
# COMPACT_ATOMS: atom_id res chain seq x y z
N MET A 1 -8.37 0.81 -14.76
CA MET A 1 -8.84 2.20 -14.73
C MET A 1 -8.08 3.02 -15.76
N GLN A 2 -8.82 3.66 -16.70
CA GLN A 2 -8.18 4.34 -17.86
C GLN A 2 -7.39 5.59 -17.42
N ARG A 3 -7.96 6.42 -16.54
CA ARG A 3 -7.32 7.66 -16.08
C ARG A 3 -5.93 7.45 -15.48
N LEU A 4 -5.71 6.38 -14.71
CA LEU A 4 -4.37 6.04 -14.19
C LEU A 4 -3.39 5.69 -15.32
N LYS A 5 -3.84 4.95 -16.34
CA LYS A 5 -3.00 4.63 -17.52
C LYS A 5 -2.60 5.90 -18.27
N ASP A 6 -3.56 6.79 -18.52
CA ASP A 6 -3.31 8.06 -19.22
C ASP A 6 -2.33 8.94 -18.43
N LYS A 7 -2.47 8.99 -17.08
CA LYS A 7 -1.57 9.73 -16.20
C LYS A 7 -0.15 9.16 -16.24
N ILE A 8 -0.01 7.83 -16.19
CA ILE A 8 1.29 7.16 -16.33
C ILE A 8 1.94 7.47 -17.68
N LEU A 9 1.17 7.43 -18.77
CA LEU A 9 1.69 7.71 -20.11
C LEU A 9 2.09 9.18 -20.31
N SER A 10 1.37 10.12 -19.70
CA SER A 10 1.63 11.56 -19.84
C SER A 10 2.71 12.10 -18.91
N GLU A 11 2.81 11.59 -17.69
CA GLU A 11 3.70 12.12 -16.64
C GLU A 11 4.72 11.12 -16.09
N GLY A 12 4.50 9.82 -16.30
CA GLY A 12 5.45 8.79 -15.89
C GLY A 12 6.74 8.84 -16.69
N LYS A 13 7.87 8.59 -16.03
CA LYS A 13 9.19 8.55 -16.68
C LYS A 13 9.82 7.18 -16.50
N TYR A 14 10.07 6.49 -17.61
CA TYR A 14 10.81 5.23 -17.58
C TYR A 14 12.31 5.51 -17.43
N LEU A 15 12.90 5.01 -16.35
CA LEU A 15 14.32 5.21 -16.03
C LEU A 15 15.22 4.04 -16.48
N GLY A 16 14.67 3.07 -17.17
CA GLY A 16 15.36 1.82 -17.51
C GLY A 16 15.26 0.75 -16.42
N LYS A 17 15.68 -0.47 -16.76
CA LYS A 17 15.73 -1.64 -15.84
C LYS A 17 14.42 -1.91 -15.10
N GLY A 18 13.28 -1.66 -15.74
CA GLY A 18 11.95 -1.88 -15.13
C GLY A 18 11.53 -0.81 -14.11
N ILE A 19 12.25 0.30 -13.98
CA ILE A 19 11.93 1.38 -13.04
C ILE A 19 11.05 2.43 -13.72
N LEU A 20 9.86 2.65 -13.18
CA LEU A 20 8.92 3.68 -13.57
C LEU A 20 8.84 4.75 -12.45
N LYS A 21 9.19 6.00 -12.80
CA LYS A 21 9.07 7.14 -11.90
C LYS A 21 7.71 7.79 -12.05
N VAL A 22 6.94 7.89 -10.97
CA VAL A 22 5.58 8.47 -10.90
C VAL A 22 5.44 9.48 -9.75
N ASP A 23 6.54 10.14 -9.40
CA ASP A 23 6.64 11.03 -8.24
C ASP A 23 5.70 12.23 -8.30
N SER A 24 5.30 12.66 -9.50
CA SER A 24 4.44 13.82 -9.72
C SER A 24 2.98 13.60 -9.27
N PHE A 25 2.54 12.34 -9.08
CA PHE A 25 1.13 12.07 -8.76
C PHE A 25 0.89 10.92 -7.77
N MET A 26 1.94 10.18 -7.36
CA MET A 26 1.77 9.01 -6.47
C MET A 26 2.78 8.94 -5.33
N ASN A 27 4.10 9.03 -5.61
CA ASN A 27 5.13 8.63 -4.64
C ASN A 27 5.74 9.80 -3.86
N HIS A 28 5.62 11.03 -4.35
CA HIS A 28 6.15 12.23 -3.68
C HIS A 28 5.08 13.32 -3.60
N GLN A 29 4.54 13.75 -4.73
CA GLN A 29 3.30 14.49 -4.80
C GLN A 29 2.16 13.51 -5.04
N ILE A 30 1.04 13.69 -4.33
CA ILE A 30 -0.15 12.85 -4.46
C ILE A 30 -1.22 13.64 -5.21
N ASP A 31 -1.65 13.14 -6.37
CA ASP A 31 -2.89 13.58 -7.00
C ASP A 31 -4.06 12.98 -6.23
N ALA A 32 -4.64 13.76 -5.31
CA ALA A 32 -5.68 13.28 -4.41
C ALA A 32 -6.94 12.79 -5.14
N HIS A 33 -7.31 13.44 -6.25
CA HIS A 33 -8.45 13.01 -7.06
C HIS A 33 -8.18 11.69 -7.77
N LEU A 34 -6.98 11.52 -8.31
CA LEU A 34 -6.58 10.24 -8.91
C LEU A 34 -6.55 9.12 -7.87
N MET A 35 -5.97 9.36 -6.68
CA MET A 35 -5.93 8.35 -5.62
C MET A 35 -7.29 8.00 -5.09
N LYS A 36 -8.21 8.97 -5.03
CA LYS A 36 -9.62 8.70 -4.71
C LYS A 36 -10.23 7.70 -5.70
N GLU A 37 -10.10 7.95 -6.99
CA GLU A 37 -10.63 7.05 -8.03
C GLU A 37 -9.96 5.67 -8.04
N VAL A 38 -8.64 5.62 -7.81
CA VAL A 38 -7.90 4.35 -7.70
C VAL A 38 -8.41 3.52 -6.52
N GLY A 39 -8.58 4.14 -5.36
CA GLY A 39 -9.11 3.44 -4.18
C GLY A 39 -10.57 2.99 -4.36
N GLU A 40 -11.42 3.80 -4.96
CA GLU A 40 -12.81 3.43 -5.31
C GLU A 40 -12.85 2.24 -6.28
N GLU A 41 -11.98 2.21 -7.29
CA GLU A 41 -11.87 1.09 -8.23
C GLU A 41 -11.45 -0.21 -7.52
N PHE A 42 -10.47 -0.15 -6.60
CA PHE A 42 -10.10 -1.29 -5.77
C PHE A 42 -11.25 -1.75 -4.89
N ALA A 43 -11.89 -0.83 -4.18
CA ALA A 43 -13.03 -1.14 -3.31
C ALA A 43 -14.17 -1.82 -4.09
N ASN A 44 -14.49 -1.32 -5.27
CA ASN A 44 -15.55 -1.89 -6.13
C ASN A 44 -15.22 -3.30 -6.62
N ARG A 45 -13.95 -3.60 -6.94
CA ARG A 45 -13.52 -4.95 -7.36
C ARG A 45 -13.59 -5.98 -6.24
N PHE A 46 -13.36 -5.55 -5.02
CA PHE A 46 -13.31 -6.43 -3.85
C PHE A 46 -14.53 -6.29 -2.92
N LYS A 47 -15.54 -5.55 -3.37
CA LYS A 47 -16.81 -5.40 -2.66
C LYS A 47 -17.47 -6.76 -2.42
N GLY A 48 -17.98 -6.96 -1.21
CA GLY A 48 -18.71 -8.17 -0.84
C GLY A 48 -17.83 -9.33 -0.32
N LEU A 49 -16.51 -9.19 -0.27
CA LEU A 49 -15.63 -10.19 0.31
C LEU A 49 -15.61 -10.18 1.85
N GLY A 50 -16.36 -9.27 2.48
CA GLY A 50 -16.42 -9.17 3.94
C GLY A 50 -15.12 -8.66 4.56
N THR A 51 -14.39 -7.82 3.84
CA THR A 51 -13.16 -7.16 4.35
C THR A 51 -13.46 -6.42 5.65
N THR A 52 -12.64 -6.65 6.68
CA THR A 52 -12.73 -5.94 7.96
C THR A 52 -11.60 -4.93 8.15
N ARG A 53 -10.50 -5.09 7.41
CA ARG A 53 -9.34 -4.21 7.45
C ARG A 53 -8.64 -4.15 6.10
N ILE A 54 -8.07 -2.98 5.81
CA ILE A 54 -7.09 -2.87 4.72
C ILE A 54 -5.69 -2.83 5.34
N LEU A 55 -4.74 -3.55 4.74
CA LEU A 55 -3.33 -3.53 5.12
C LEU A 55 -2.48 -3.08 3.91
N THR A 56 -1.57 -2.16 4.15
CA THR A 56 -0.59 -1.69 3.16
C THR A 56 0.79 -1.53 3.80
N ALA A 57 1.79 -1.16 3.03
CA ALA A 57 3.10 -0.76 3.54
C ALA A 57 3.30 0.77 3.44
N GLU A 58 3.98 1.36 4.43
CA GLU A 58 4.42 2.75 4.28
C GLU A 58 5.42 2.86 3.12
N THR A 59 5.39 3.90 2.30
CA THR A 59 4.62 5.15 2.41
C THR A 59 3.59 5.29 1.30
N SER A 60 3.92 4.99 0.06
CA SER A 60 3.14 5.34 -1.13
C SER A 60 1.84 4.55 -1.28
N GLY A 61 1.79 3.32 -0.76
CA GLY A 61 0.56 2.52 -0.72
C GLY A 61 -0.55 3.12 0.16
N ILE A 62 -0.21 4.03 1.10
CA ILE A 62 -1.18 4.61 2.04
C ILE A 62 -2.26 5.42 1.29
N ALA A 63 -1.89 6.20 0.28
CA ALA A 63 -2.84 7.07 -0.40
C ALA A 63 -4.00 6.33 -1.09
N PRO A 64 -3.76 5.35 -1.98
CA PRO A 64 -4.83 4.56 -2.57
C PRO A 64 -5.54 3.67 -1.54
N ALA A 65 -4.83 3.15 -0.54
CA ALA A 65 -5.43 2.31 0.50
C ALA A 65 -6.38 3.10 1.41
N LEU A 66 -6.08 4.36 1.73
CA LEU A 66 -6.97 5.22 2.50
C LEU A 66 -8.28 5.48 1.75
N SER A 67 -8.20 5.75 0.45
CA SER A 67 -9.41 5.93 -0.37
C SER A 67 -10.25 4.65 -0.45
N ALA A 68 -9.62 3.49 -0.59
CA ALA A 68 -10.32 2.21 -0.58
C ALA A 68 -10.98 1.94 0.79
N ALA A 69 -10.29 2.27 1.90
CA ALA A 69 -10.78 2.12 3.26
C ALA A 69 -12.03 2.98 3.51
N LEU A 70 -12.00 4.23 3.06
CA LEU A 70 -13.17 5.13 3.11
C LEU A 70 -14.36 4.57 2.32
N THR A 71 -14.11 4.00 1.14
CA THR A 71 -15.17 3.45 0.29
C THR A 71 -15.78 2.16 0.85
N LEU A 72 -14.97 1.32 1.51
CA LEU A 72 -15.41 0.07 2.15
C LEU A 72 -15.91 0.25 3.59
N ASP A 73 -15.75 1.45 4.15
CA ASP A 73 -16.06 1.77 5.56
C ASP A 73 -15.34 0.84 6.54
N VAL A 74 -14.04 0.67 6.36
CA VAL A 74 -13.19 -0.18 7.21
C VAL A 74 -11.90 0.55 7.62
N PRO A 75 -11.30 0.21 8.76
CA PRO A 75 -10.01 0.80 9.14
C PRO A 75 -8.88 0.41 8.19
N LEU A 76 -7.91 1.33 8.03
CA LEU A 76 -6.65 1.12 7.35
C LEU A 76 -5.54 0.91 8.38
N VAL A 77 -4.78 -0.16 8.24
CA VAL A 77 -3.52 -0.41 8.96
C VAL A 77 -2.37 -0.34 7.96
N PHE A 78 -1.26 0.25 8.33
CA PHE A 78 -0.06 0.21 7.49
C PHE A 78 1.14 -0.33 8.25
N ALA A 79 1.85 -1.25 7.60
CA ALA A 79 3.11 -1.79 8.10
C ALA A 79 4.19 -0.70 8.05
N ARG A 80 4.92 -0.58 9.16
CA ARG A 80 6.00 0.40 9.34
C ARG A 80 7.34 -0.24 9.01
N LYS A 81 8.28 0.57 8.51
CA LYS A 81 9.68 0.16 8.26
C LYS A 81 10.57 0.34 9.49
N ASN A 82 10.08 1.08 10.47
CA ASN A 82 10.76 1.31 11.74
C ASN A 82 9.75 1.23 12.88
N LYS A 83 10.12 0.57 13.99
CA LYS A 83 9.27 0.51 15.19
C LYS A 83 9.20 1.89 15.84
N PRO A 84 8.04 2.56 15.91
CA PRO A 84 7.90 3.78 16.70
C PRO A 84 7.91 3.46 18.19
N VAL A 85 8.33 4.43 19.00
CA VAL A 85 8.37 4.28 20.47
C VAL A 85 7.00 4.03 21.11
N THR A 86 5.94 4.40 20.42
CA THR A 86 4.54 4.22 20.85
C THR A 86 3.95 2.87 20.48
N MET A 87 4.67 2.04 19.74
CA MET A 87 4.16 0.72 19.35
C MET A 87 4.34 -0.29 20.49
N ALA A 88 3.30 -1.10 20.72
CA ALA A 88 3.32 -2.17 21.70
C ALA A 88 4.53 -3.11 21.54
N ASP A 89 4.89 -3.79 22.63
CA ASP A 89 5.89 -4.85 22.59
C ASP A 89 5.37 -6.06 21.81
N ASN A 90 6.30 -6.84 21.22
CA ASN A 90 5.98 -8.02 20.41
C ASN A 90 5.12 -7.74 19.15
N PRO A 91 5.47 -6.76 18.29
CA PRO A 91 4.77 -6.56 17.03
C PRO A 91 4.95 -7.76 16.09
N TYR A 92 4.01 -7.90 15.14
CA TYR A 92 4.24 -8.75 13.98
C TYR A 92 5.39 -8.17 13.16
N LYS A 93 6.30 -9.03 12.69
CA LYS A 93 7.47 -8.62 11.94
C LYS A 93 7.77 -9.61 10.82
N GLU A 94 8.00 -9.10 9.64
CA GLU A 94 8.42 -9.89 8.50
C GLU A 94 9.47 -9.16 7.67
N ALA A 95 10.44 -9.91 7.17
CA ALA A 95 11.53 -9.37 6.38
C ALA A 95 11.10 -9.20 4.91
N ALA A 96 11.10 -7.99 4.40
CA ALA A 96 10.92 -7.67 3.00
C ALA A 96 12.26 -7.28 2.36
N GLN A 97 12.67 -7.97 1.30
CA GLN A 97 13.86 -7.55 0.54
C GLN A 97 13.55 -6.32 -0.31
N SER A 98 14.24 -5.20 -0.03
CA SER A 98 14.13 -4.00 -0.85
C SER A 98 14.77 -4.21 -2.23
N HIS A 99 14.01 -3.87 -3.31
CA HIS A 99 14.51 -3.94 -4.68
C HIS A 99 15.53 -2.84 -5.03
N THR A 100 15.43 -1.69 -4.36
CA THR A 100 16.21 -0.49 -4.72
C THR A 100 17.55 -0.38 -4.02
N HIS A 101 17.74 -1.03 -2.86
CA HIS A 101 18.94 -0.83 -2.05
C HIS A 101 19.65 -2.11 -1.60
N GLY A 102 19.20 -3.30 -2.02
CA GLY A 102 19.81 -4.58 -1.60
C GLY A 102 19.74 -4.83 -0.08
N LYS A 103 19.05 -3.97 0.68
CA LYS A 103 18.89 -4.09 2.13
C LYS A 103 17.58 -4.82 2.43
N THR A 104 17.63 -5.70 3.40
CA THR A 104 16.43 -6.28 4.00
C THR A 104 15.75 -5.19 4.82
N LEU A 105 14.47 -4.89 4.49
CA LEU A 105 13.61 -4.04 5.28
C LEU A 105 12.72 -4.92 6.14
N GLU A 106 12.53 -4.57 7.39
CA GLU A 106 11.56 -5.22 8.26
C GLU A 106 10.22 -4.47 8.15
N LEU A 107 9.14 -5.18 7.85
CA LEU A 107 7.78 -4.66 7.95
C LEU A 107 7.23 -5.00 9.32
N ILE A 108 6.68 -4.00 10.00
CA ILE A 108 6.27 -4.10 11.40
C ILE A 108 4.83 -3.63 11.54
N VAL A 109 3.97 -4.47 12.15
CA VAL A 109 2.56 -4.15 12.43
C VAL A 109 2.27 -4.42 13.91
N SER A 110 1.56 -3.49 14.56
CA SER A 110 1.11 -3.70 15.93
C SER A 110 -0.04 -4.70 16.01
N PRO A 111 0.03 -5.70 16.91
CA PRO A 111 -1.07 -6.64 17.15
C PRO A 111 -2.33 -5.99 17.74
N GLU A 112 -2.23 -4.75 18.22
CA GLU A 112 -3.40 -3.98 18.71
C GLU A 112 -4.36 -3.60 17.59
N TYR A 113 -3.88 -3.54 16.33
CA TYR A 113 -4.65 -3.07 15.18
C TYR A 113 -4.90 -4.14 14.12
N LEU A 114 -4.35 -5.35 14.29
CA LEU A 114 -4.53 -6.47 13.37
C LEU A 114 -4.65 -7.77 14.16
N SER A 115 -5.74 -8.49 13.96
CA SER A 115 -6.03 -9.75 14.67
C SER A 115 -6.24 -10.91 13.71
N SER A 116 -6.15 -12.15 14.23
CA SER A 116 -6.41 -13.37 13.47
C SER A 116 -7.86 -13.52 13.01
N SER A 117 -8.79 -12.75 13.58
CA SER A 117 -10.19 -12.71 13.15
C SER A 117 -10.46 -11.75 12.00
N ASP A 118 -9.48 -10.89 11.65
CA ASP A 118 -9.63 -9.94 10.57
C ASP A 118 -9.61 -10.63 9.21
N ARG A 119 -10.48 -10.18 8.33
CA ARG A 119 -10.43 -10.48 6.90
C ARG A 119 -9.74 -9.32 6.20
N VAL A 120 -8.44 -9.50 5.95
CA VAL A 120 -7.56 -8.44 5.49
C VAL A 120 -7.57 -8.33 3.97
N PHE A 121 -7.77 -7.11 3.46
CA PHE A 121 -7.50 -6.75 2.07
C PHE A 121 -6.12 -6.09 2.00
N ILE A 122 -5.14 -6.78 1.41
CA ILE A 122 -3.80 -6.23 1.19
C ILE A 122 -3.81 -5.40 -0.09
N LEU A 123 -3.37 -4.14 0.00
CA LEU A 123 -3.28 -3.20 -1.12
C LEU A 123 -1.93 -2.51 -1.11
N ASP A 124 -1.27 -2.43 -2.27
CA ASP A 124 0.00 -1.72 -2.45
C ASP A 124 -0.04 -0.91 -3.75
N ASP A 125 0.85 0.08 -3.90
CA ASP A 125 0.90 0.96 -5.07
C ASP A 125 1.59 0.30 -6.28
N PHE A 126 2.61 -0.53 -6.03
CA PHE A 126 3.36 -1.25 -7.06
C PHE A 126 3.49 -2.74 -6.78
N LEU A 127 3.20 -3.54 -7.79
CA LEU A 127 3.49 -4.97 -7.78
C LEU A 127 4.69 -5.28 -8.68
N ALA A 128 5.90 -5.25 -8.13
CA ALA A 128 7.11 -5.65 -8.84
C ALA A 128 7.36 -7.16 -8.69
N SER A 129 8.06 -7.57 -7.63
CA SER A 129 8.36 -8.98 -7.33
C SER A 129 7.42 -9.61 -6.31
N ALA A 130 6.41 -8.90 -5.90
CA ALA A 130 5.46 -9.28 -4.83
C ALA A 130 6.11 -9.53 -3.45
N LYS A 131 7.36 -9.15 -3.22
CA LYS A 131 8.04 -9.38 -1.93
C LYS A 131 7.38 -8.60 -0.79
N THR A 132 6.96 -7.35 -1.05
CA THR A 132 6.21 -6.55 -0.07
C THR A 132 4.87 -7.20 0.28
N ILE A 133 4.11 -7.61 -0.74
CA ILE A 133 2.80 -8.27 -0.57
C ILE A 133 2.92 -9.60 0.20
N LYS A 134 4.03 -10.33 0.01
CA LYS A 134 4.28 -11.59 0.75
C LYS A 134 4.70 -11.36 2.20
N ALA A 135 5.27 -10.19 2.49
CA ALA A 135 5.69 -9.84 3.84
C ALA A 135 4.58 -9.14 4.65
N LEU A 136 3.52 -8.64 3.97
CA LEU A 136 2.27 -8.17 4.56
C LEU A 136 1.32 -9.34 4.87
#